data_5b36a724574382edcf80869133226816
#
_entry.id   5b36a724574382edcf80869133226816
#
_cell.length_a   1.000
_cell.length_b   1.000
_cell.length_c   1.000
_cell.angle_alpha   90.00
_cell.angle_beta   90.00
_cell.angle_gamma   90.00
#
_symmetry.space_group_name_H-M   'P 1'
#
loop_
_entity.id
_entity.type
_entity.pdbx_description
1 polymer ?
#
loop_
_entity_poly.entity_id
_entity_poly.type
_entity_poly.pdbx_seq_one_letter_code
_entity_poly.pdbx_strand_id
1 'polypeptide(L)'
;MAKSTYDSKAIEVLSGLDPVKKRPGMYTDTSCPNHLIQEVLDNSVDEAIAGHCSNIKVKIQKNGFISISDDGRGMPIDEHPEHKLSGVELILCKLHAGAKFSGEQYNFSGGLHGVGVSVVNALSETLEVFVKRNSKEYSMKFKNGDKKTELKPVGDVGLRNTGTTIKFKPNERYFCLLYTSPSPRDQRGSRIAACG
;
A
#
# COMPACT_ATOMS: atom_id res chain seq x y z
N MET A 1 -12.42 33.17 -30.35
CA MET A 1 -12.36 32.39 -29.12
C MET A 1 -13.51 31.41 -29.11
N ALA A 2 -13.24 30.12 -29.28
CA ALA A 2 -14.28 29.08 -29.23
C ALA A 2 -14.80 28.98 -27.81
N LYS A 3 -16.10 29.22 -27.58
CA LYS A 3 -16.76 28.94 -26.31
C LYS A 3 -16.68 27.42 -26.08
N SER A 4 -15.91 26.97 -25.10
CA SER A 4 -16.00 25.59 -24.67
C SER A 4 -17.39 25.38 -24.09
N THR A 5 -18.21 24.62 -24.77
CA THR A 5 -19.51 24.18 -24.24
C THR A 5 -19.24 23.19 -23.11
N TYR A 6 -19.61 23.56 -21.90
CA TYR A 6 -19.60 22.65 -20.74
C TYR A 6 -20.79 21.70 -20.91
N ASP A 7 -20.52 20.53 -21.47
CA ASP A 7 -21.50 19.48 -21.70
C ASP A 7 -21.08 18.17 -21.05
N SER A 8 -21.93 17.16 -21.07
CA SER A 8 -21.66 15.84 -20.48
C SER A 8 -20.41 15.14 -21.06
N LYS A 9 -19.96 15.53 -22.25
CA LYS A 9 -18.73 15.01 -22.89
C LYS A 9 -17.46 15.49 -22.18
N ALA A 10 -17.55 16.61 -21.44
CA ALA A 10 -16.45 17.15 -20.66
C ALA A 10 -16.29 16.45 -19.29
N ILE A 11 -17.21 15.54 -18.94
CA ILE A 11 -17.15 14.79 -17.67
C ILE A 11 -16.26 13.57 -17.88
N GLU A 12 -15.11 13.56 -17.21
CA GLU A 12 -14.21 12.42 -17.18
C GLU A 12 -14.55 11.50 -16.00
N VAL A 13 -14.80 10.22 -16.28
CA VAL A 13 -15.03 9.19 -15.27
C VAL A 13 -13.72 8.43 -15.05
N LEU A 14 -13.18 8.50 -13.83
CA LEU A 14 -11.97 7.80 -13.45
C LEU A 14 -12.30 6.44 -12.86
N SER A 15 -11.48 5.42 -13.14
CA SER A 15 -11.66 4.06 -12.67
C SER A 15 -10.37 3.53 -11.98
N GLY A 16 -10.52 2.48 -11.19
CA GLY A 16 -9.39 1.80 -10.54
C GLY A 16 -8.58 2.74 -9.65
N LEU A 17 -7.29 2.87 -9.93
CA LEU A 17 -6.34 3.71 -9.18
C LEU A 17 -6.12 5.10 -9.80
N ASP A 18 -6.77 5.43 -10.92
CA ASP A 18 -6.60 6.72 -11.60
C ASP A 18 -7.00 7.93 -10.75
N PRO A 19 -8.07 7.88 -9.91
CA PRO A 19 -8.39 8.97 -8.99
C PRO A 19 -7.24 9.32 -8.06
N VAL A 20 -6.54 8.32 -7.53
CA VAL A 20 -5.38 8.49 -6.64
C VAL A 20 -4.22 9.12 -7.39
N LYS A 21 -3.91 8.63 -8.59
CA LYS A 21 -2.81 9.14 -9.43
C LYS A 21 -3.05 10.60 -9.87
N LYS A 22 -4.30 10.97 -10.14
CA LYS A 22 -4.65 12.34 -10.56
C LYS A 22 -4.72 13.34 -9.42
N ARG A 23 -5.16 12.91 -8.24
CA ARG A 23 -5.32 13.78 -7.07
C ARG A 23 -4.80 13.09 -5.80
N PRO A 24 -3.48 12.86 -5.71
CA PRO A 24 -2.88 12.13 -4.58
C PRO A 24 -3.16 12.80 -3.23
N GLY A 25 -3.16 14.13 -3.17
CA GLY A 25 -3.45 14.88 -1.95
C GLY A 25 -4.86 14.71 -1.37
N MET A 26 -5.78 14.04 -2.07
CA MET A 26 -7.09 13.65 -1.53
C MET A 26 -7.02 12.35 -0.71
N TYR A 27 -5.95 11.56 -0.88
CA TYR A 27 -5.81 10.21 -0.32
C TYR A 27 -4.65 10.09 0.66
N THR A 28 -3.65 10.95 0.54
CA THR A 28 -2.47 10.93 1.41
C THR A 28 -1.83 12.31 1.49
N ASP A 29 -1.02 12.54 2.52
CA ASP A 29 -0.15 13.71 2.56
C ASP A 29 0.98 13.54 1.54
N THR A 30 1.07 14.48 0.62
CA THR A 30 2.10 14.50 -0.44
C THR A 30 3.35 15.28 -0.07
N SER A 31 3.40 15.86 1.14
CA SER A 31 4.59 16.57 1.63
C SER A 31 5.75 15.60 1.87
N CYS A 32 5.46 14.39 2.30
CA CYS A 32 6.47 13.34 2.49
C CYS A 32 5.87 11.94 2.29
N PRO A 33 6.68 10.93 1.92
CA PRO A 33 6.20 9.57 1.68
C PRO A 33 5.90 8.76 2.96
N ASN A 34 6.04 9.36 4.14
CA ASN A 34 5.89 8.64 5.43
C ASN A 34 4.50 8.07 5.62
N HIS A 35 3.46 8.73 5.12
CA HIS A 35 2.10 8.22 5.17
C HIS A 35 1.95 6.87 4.43
N LEU A 36 2.70 6.65 3.34
CA LEU A 36 2.68 5.35 2.67
C LEU A 36 3.23 4.23 3.56
N ILE A 37 4.24 4.54 4.38
CA ILE A 37 4.77 3.59 5.38
C ILE A 37 3.69 3.29 6.41
N GLN A 38 3.02 4.32 6.91
CA GLN A 38 1.97 4.20 7.91
C GLN A 38 0.82 3.33 7.40
N GLU A 39 0.32 3.55 6.19
CA GLU A 39 -0.77 2.77 5.60
C GLU A 39 -0.45 1.27 5.51
N VAL A 40 0.79 0.91 5.15
CA VAL A 40 1.20 -0.51 5.14
C VAL A 40 1.37 -1.03 6.56
N LEU A 41 1.93 -0.22 7.47
CA LEU A 41 2.14 -0.59 8.86
C LEU A 41 0.81 -0.84 9.58
N ASP A 42 -0.19 0.01 9.35
CA ASP A 42 -1.52 -0.10 9.96
C ASP A 42 -2.19 -1.44 9.62
N ASN A 43 -1.98 -1.97 8.41
CA ASN A 43 -2.48 -3.31 8.07
C ASN A 43 -1.81 -4.42 8.89
N SER A 44 -0.49 -4.31 9.12
CA SER A 44 0.23 -5.27 9.97
C SER A 44 -0.16 -5.12 11.44
N VAL A 45 -0.42 -3.89 11.90
CA VAL A 45 -0.92 -3.60 13.25
C VAL A 45 -2.33 -4.15 13.45
N ASP A 46 -3.20 -4.04 12.45
CA ASP A 46 -4.55 -4.63 12.51
C ASP A 46 -4.50 -6.16 12.67
N GLU A 47 -3.56 -6.85 11.98
CA GLU A 47 -3.31 -8.29 12.20
C GLU A 47 -2.84 -8.58 13.62
N ALA A 48 -2.02 -7.69 14.22
CA ALA A 48 -1.56 -7.82 15.59
C ALA A 48 -2.69 -7.59 16.61
N ILE A 49 -3.53 -6.58 16.40
CA ILE A 49 -4.72 -6.30 17.24
C ILE A 49 -5.71 -7.48 17.16
N ALA A 50 -5.87 -8.09 16.00
CA ALA A 50 -6.69 -9.28 15.81
C ALA A 50 -6.05 -10.56 16.42
N GLY A 51 -4.86 -10.47 17.02
CA GLY A 51 -4.17 -11.59 17.68
C GLY A 51 -3.46 -12.56 16.74
N HIS A 52 -3.25 -12.16 15.48
CA HIS A 52 -2.66 -13.05 14.47
C HIS A 52 -1.20 -12.72 14.12
N CYS A 53 -0.67 -11.60 14.60
CA CYS A 53 0.70 -11.16 14.33
C CYS A 53 1.43 -10.85 15.64
N SER A 54 2.68 -11.29 15.75
CA SER A 54 3.54 -11.06 16.91
C SER A 54 4.76 -10.21 16.57
N ASN A 55 5.16 -10.18 15.32
CA ASN A 55 6.36 -9.47 14.88
C ASN A 55 6.08 -8.67 13.60
N ILE A 56 6.41 -7.39 13.67
CA ILE A 56 6.39 -6.49 12.53
C ILE A 56 7.80 -5.94 12.32
N LYS A 57 8.30 -5.99 11.08
CA LYS A 57 9.64 -5.51 10.73
C LYS A 57 9.54 -4.45 9.64
N VAL A 58 10.10 -3.28 9.91
CA VAL A 58 10.21 -2.18 8.94
C VAL A 58 11.68 -2.04 8.56
N LYS A 59 11.97 -2.00 7.26
CA LYS A 59 13.31 -1.78 6.70
C LYS A 59 13.25 -0.65 5.69
N ILE A 60 14.04 0.39 5.90
CA ILE A 60 14.22 1.49 4.96
C ILE A 60 15.63 1.36 4.38
N GLN A 61 15.73 1.30 3.05
CA GLN A 61 16.98 1.11 2.35
C GLN A 61 17.49 2.43 1.77
N LYS A 62 18.80 2.59 1.67
CA LYS A 62 19.44 3.80 1.12
C LYS A 62 19.01 4.11 -0.33
N ASN A 63 18.59 3.12 -1.10
CA ASN A 63 18.11 3.25 -2.48
C ASN A 63 16.62 3.66 -2.57
N GLY A 64 16.01 4.06 -1.45
CA GLY A 64 14.62 4.50 -1.38
C GLY A 64 13.59 3.38 -1.31
N PHE A 65 14.00 2.11 -1.29
CA PHE A 65 13.06 1.01 -1.04
C PHE A 65 12.69 0.91 0.43
N ILE A 66 11.43 0.67 0.67
CA ILE A 66 10.84 0.43 1.99
C ILE A 66 10.23 -0.96 1.97
N SER A 67 10.46 -1.72 3.03
CA SER A 67 9.89 -3.06 3.19
C SER A 67 9.27 -3.19 4.58
N ILE A 68 8.01 -3.57 4.62
CA ILE A 68 7.28 -3.85 5.85
C ILE A 68 6.82 -5.30 5.78
N SER A 69 7.13 -6.07 6.81
CA SER A 69 6.77 -7.48 6.90
C SER A 69 6.19 -7.81 8.25
N ASP A 70 5.17 -8.64 8.25
CA ASP A 70 4.52 -9.21 9.43
C ASP A 70 4.55 -10.75 9.39
N ASP A 71 4.28 -11.36 10.53
CA ASP A 71 4.09 -12.79 10.69
C ASP A 71 2.61 -13.16 10.90
N GLY A 72 1.69 -12.35 10.38
CA GLY A 72 0.25 -12.55 10.44
C GLY A 72 -0.25 -13.71 9.57
N ARG A 73 -1.55 -13.75 9.31
CA ARG A 73 -2.18 -14.83 8.49
C ARG A 73 -1.76 -14.83 7.03
N GLY A 74 -1.21 -13.74 6.54
CA GLY A 74 -0.95 -13.47 5.13
C GLY A 74 -2.22 -13.03 4.38
N MET A 75 -2.07 -12.15 3.40
CA MET A 75 -3.18 -11.70 2.54
C MET A 75 -3.89 -12.88 1.87
N PRO A 76 -5.21 -12.78 1.60
CA PRO A 76 -5.94 -13.83 0.87
C PRO A 76 -5.36 -14.03 -0.54
N ILE A 77 -5.03 -15.27 -0.88
CA ILE A 77 -4.46 -15.64 -2.19
C ILE A 77 -5.48 -16.26 -3.13
N ASP A 78 -6.63 -16.67 -2.59
CA ASP A 78 -7.74 -17.26 -3.31
C ASP A 78 -8.42 -16.25 -4.23
N GLU A 79 -9.08 -16.77 -5.27
CA GLU A 79 -9.83 -15.95 -6.22
C GLU A 79 -11.18 -15.53 -5.63
N HIS A 80 -11.48 -14.23 -5.73
CA HIS A 80 -12.77 -13.70 -5.30
C HIS A 80 -13.88 -14.15 -6.25
N PRO A 81 -15.00 -14.71 -5.75
CA PRO A 81 -16.01 -15.33 -6.58
C PRO A 81 -16.65 -14.40 -7.63
N GLU A 82 -16.85 -13.14 -7.29
CA GLU A 82 -17.49 -12.17 -8.18
C GLU A 82 -16.48 -11.46 -9.11
N HIS A 83 -15.31 -11.10 -8.58
CA HIS A 83 -14.36 -10.27 -9.32
C HIS A 83 -13.36 -11.07 -10.14
N LYS A 84 -13.25 -12.40 -9.92
CA LYS A 84 -12.30 -13.26 -10.62
C LYS A 84 -10.83 -12.80 -10.53
N LEU A 85 -10.50 -12.16 -9.42
CA LEU A 85 -9.16 -11.67 -9.08
C LEU A 85 -8.72 -12.30 -7.76
N SER A 86 -7.41 -12.51 -7.59
CA SER A 86 -6.88 -12.92 -6.29
C SER A 86 -7.14 -11.86 -5.23
N GLY A 87 -7.33 -12.26 -3.97
CA GLY A 87 -7.53 -11.31 -2.87
C GLY A 87 -6.39 -10.28 -2.78
N VAL A 88 -5.14 -10.69 -3.03
CA VAL A 88 -3.97 -9.79 -3.12
C VAL A 88 -4.17 -8.72 -4.19
N GLU A 89 -4.56 -9.13 -5.40
CA GLU A 89 -4.78 -8.20 -6.51
C GLU A 89 -5.94 -7.26 -6.21
N LEU A 90 -7.01 -7.77 -5.65
CA LEU A 90 -8.19 -7.00 -5.31
C LEU A 90 -7.84 -5.88 -4.30
N ILE A 91 -7.12 -6.22 -3.22
CA ILE A 91 -6.70 -5.28 -2.17
C ILE A 91 -5.74 -4.21 -2.73
N LEU A 92 -4.86 -4.57 -3.65
CA LEU A 92 -3.85 -3.65 -4.18
C LEU A 92 -4.32 -2.81 -5.38
N CYS A 93 -5.34 -3.26 -6.13
CA CYS A 93 -5.78 -2.61 -7.37
C CYS A 93 -7.15 -1.94 -7.28
N LYS A 94 -7.93 -2.22 -6.24
CA LYS A 94 -9.26 -1.64 -6.08
C LYS A 94 -9.31 -0.76 -4.84
N LEU A 95 -9.85 0.44 -5.00
CA LEU A 95 -10.19 1.29 -3.85
C LEU A 95 -11.40 0.66 -3.12
N HIS A 96 -11.42 0.82 -1.82
CA HIS A 96 -12.49 0.30 -0.96
C HIS A 96 -12.66 -1.23 -1.04
N ALA A 97 -11.59 -1.96 -1.35
CA ALA A 97 -11.57 -3.40 -1.29
C ALA A 97 -10.83 -3.88 -0.03
N GLY A 98 -11.52 -4.56 0.86
CA GLY A 98 -10.91 -5.13 2.07
C GLY A 98 -11.93 -5.78 2.99
N ALA A 99 -11.51 -6.79 3.74
CA ALA A 99 -12.34 -7.52 4.71
C ALA A 99 -12.85 -6.64 5.88
N LYS A 100 -12.35 -5.41 6.00
CA LYS A 100 -12.71 -4.46 7.06
C LYS A 100 -14.14 -3.91 6.91
N PHE A 101 -14.75 -4.02 5.73
CA PHE A 101 -16.13 -3.58 5.48
C PHE A 101 -17.20 -4.57 5.96
N SER A 102 -16.85 -5.84 6.16
CA SER A 102 -17.82 -6.87 6.57
C SER A 102 -18.09 -6.92 8.08
N GLY A 103 -17.34 -6.18 8.90
CA GLY A 103 -17.55 -6.12 10.35
C GLY A 103 -17.27 -7.41 11.13
N GLU A 104 -17.14 -8.54 10.46
CA GLU A 104 -17.03 -9.85 11.09
C GLU A 104 -15.62 -10.26 11.51
N GLN A 105 -14.58 -9.64 10.93
CA GLN A 105 -13.20 -10.05 11.13
C GLN A 105 -12.33 -9.07 11.92
N TYR A 106 -12.75 -7.82 12.06
CA TYR A 106 -12.01 -6.79 12.79
C TYR A 106 -12.97 -5.93 13.61
N ASN A 107 -12.94 -6.09 14.93
CA ASN A 107 -13.71 -5.26 15.87
C ASN A 107 -13.13 -3.86 16.02
N PHE A 108 -11.83 -3.69 15.77
CA PHE A 108 -11.10 -2.42 15.75
C PHE A 108 -10.13 -2.43 14.60
N SER A 109 -10.01 -1.33 13.88
CA SER A 109 -9.09 -1.18 12.75
C SER A 109 -8.45 0.21 12.78
N GLY A 110 -7.13 0.27 12.66
CA GLY A 110 -6.38 1.52 12.52
C GLY A 110 -6.63 2.21 11.18
N GLY A 111 -6.88 1.43 10.13
CA GLY A 111 -7.20 1.93 8.79
C GLY A 111 -8.70 2.14 8.59
N LEU A 112 -9.19 3.38 8.73
CA LEU A 112 -10.61 3.72 8.69
C LEU A 112 -11.25 3.65 7.29
N HIS A 113 -10.48 3.66 6.21
CA HIS A 113 -10.99 3.92 4.86
C HIS A 113 -10.89 2.75 3.87
N GLY A 114 -10.18 1.68 4.21
CA GLY A 114 -10.01 0.50 3.32
C GLY A 114 -9.32 0.81 1.98
N VAL A 115 -8.57 1.92 1.90
CA VAL A 115 -7.90 2.37 0.67
C VAL A 115 -6.38 2.39 0.79
N GLY A 116 -5.82 2.22 1.99
CA GLY A 116 -4.42 2.48 2.30
C GLY A 116 -3.42 1.80 1.37
N VAL A 117 -3.45 0.48 1.29
CA VAL A 117 -2.45 -0.27 0.48
C VAL A 117 -2.64 -0.06 -1.02
N SER A 118 -3.86 0.15 -1.49
CA SER A 118 -4.10 0.48 -2.90
C SER A 118 -3.57 1.88 -3.25
N VAL A 119 -3.64 2.84 -2.32
CA VAL A 119 -2.99 4.15 -2.45
C VAL A 119 -1.47 4.00 -2.49
N VAL A 120 -0.88 3.18 -1.63
CA VAL A 120 0.57 2.88 -1.67
C VAL A 120 0.96 2.32 -3.04
N ASN A 121 0.19 1.37 -3.59
CA ASN A 121 0.45 0.83 -4.92
C ASN A 121 0.37 1.91 -6.00
N ALA A 122 -0.69 2.72 -6.00
CA ALA A 122 -0.89 3.79 -6.98
C ALA A 122 0.24 4.81 -7.02
N LEU A 123 0.80 5.15 -5.85
CA LEU A 123 1.80 6.21 -5.68
C LEU A 123 3.25 5.68 -5.58
N SER A 124 3.45 4.38 -5.81
CA SER A 124 4.78 3.77 -5.87
C SER A 124 5.28 3.63 -7.30
N GLU A 125 6.58 3.88 -7.51
CA GLU A 125 7.27 3.54 -8.76
C GLU A 125 7.21 2.03 -9.00
N THR A 126 7.52 1.25 -7.96
CA THR A 126 7.43 -0.21 -7.95
C THR A 126 6.90 -0.68 -6.61
N LEU A 127 6.07 -1.71 -6.65
CA LEU A 127 5.61 -2.42 -5.47
C LEU A 127 5.69 -3.93 -5.73
N GLU A 128 6.20 -4.65 -4.75
CA GLU A 128 6.28 -6.11 -4.76
C GLU A 128 5.69 -6.62 -3.44
N VAL A 129 4.73 -7.53 -3.54
CA VAL A 129 4.13 -8.19 -2.40
C VAL A 129 4.56 -9.64 -2.36
N PHE A 130 4.88 -10.11 -1.16
CA PHE A 130 5.14 -11.51 -0.86
C PHE A 130 4.15 -11.96 0.21
N VAL A 131 3.49 -13.07 -0.03
CA VAL A 131 2.52 -13.65 0.88
C VAL A 131 2.90 -15.09 1.19
N LYS A 132 3.12 -15.39 2.47
CA LYS A 132 3.35 -16.73 2.98
C LYS A 132 2.04 -17.29 3.50
N ARG A 133 1.51 -18.28 2.82
CA ARG A 133 0.25 -18.92 3.16
C ARG A 133 0.19 -20.34 2.58
N ASN A 134 -0.45 -21.27 3.27
CA ASN A 134 -0.62 -22.65 2.82
C ASN A 134 0.70 -23.34 2.44
N SER A 135 1.74 -23.17 3.27
CA SER A 135 3.09 -23.73 3.07
C SER A 135 3.82 -23.24 1.82
N LYS A 136 3.35 -22.17 1.19
CA LYS A 136 3.98 -21.56 0.02
C LYS A 136 4.17 -20.07 0.20
N GLU A 137 5.20 -19.54 -0.44
CA GLU A 137 5.39 -18.11 -0.62
C GLU A 137 4.96 -17.73 -2.02
N TYR A 138 4.09 -16.73 -2.12
CA TYR A 138 3.59 -16.17 -3.37
C TYR A 138 4.16 -14.78 -3.57
N SER A 139 4.35 -14.36 -4.82
CA SER A 139 4.76 -13.01 -5.15
C SER A 139 3.95 -12.44 -6.30
N MET A 140 3.75 -11.12 -6.24
CA MET A 140 3.09 -10.33 -7.27
C MET A 140 3.76 -8.96 -7.35
N LYS A 141 3.94 -8.43 -8.58
CA LYS A 141 4.67 -7.17 -8.83
C LYS A 141 3.81 -6.16 -9.54
N PHE A 142 4.01 -4.89 -9.17
CA PHE A 142 3.34 -3.73 -9.74
C PHE A 142 4.37 -2.67 -10.13
N LYS A 143 3.99 -1.85 -11.12
CA LYS A 143 4.76 -0.66 -11.51
C LYS A 143 3.80 0.48 -11.77
N ASN A 144 3.99 1.59 -11.07
CA ASN A 144 3.12 2.77 -11.14
C ASN A 144 1.62 2.42 -10.91
N GLY A 145 1.36 1.48 -9.99
CA GLY A 145 0.01 0.99 -9.69
C GLY A 145 -0.52 -0.08 -10.63
N ASP A 146 0.14 -0.36 -11.76
CA ASP A 146 -0.31 -1.36 -12.73
C ASP A 146 0.30 -2.73 -12.46
N LYS A 147 -0.52 -3.76 -12.55
CA LYS A 147 -0.08 -5.15 -12.43
C LYS A 147 0.95 -5.49 -13.50
N LYS A 148 2.07 -6.10 -13.10
CA LYS A 148 3.13 -6.56 -14.01
C LYS A 148 3.26 -8.08 -14.05
N THR A 149 2.93 -8.75 -12.95
CA THR A 149 2.94 -10.22 -12.90
C THR A 149 1.65 -10.72 -12.25
N GLU A 150 1.24 -11.91 -12.61
CA GLU A 150 0.21 -12.63 -11.86
C GLU A 150 0.76 -13.07 -10.50
N LEU A 151 -0.15 -13.36 -9.55
CA LEU A 151 0.21 -13.96 -8.27
C LEU A 151 0.72 -15.39 -8.52
N LYS A 152 1.99 -15.64 -8.23
CA LYS A 152 2.63 -16.94 -8.50
C LYS A 152 3.35 -17.44 -7.25
N PRO A 153 3.35 -18.76 -6.99
CA PRO A 153 4.21 -19.34 -5.99
C PRO A 153 5.67 -19.17 -6.40
N VAL A 154 6.51 -18.75 -5.46
CA VAL A 154 7.95 -18.51 -5.66
C VAL A 154 8.84 -19.39 -4.78
N GLY A 155 8.25 -20.08 -3.80
CA GLY A 155 8.98 -21.00 -2.93
C GLY A 155 8.04 -21.73 -1.97
N ASP A 156 8.61 -22.73 -1.32
CA ASP A 156 7.94 -23.44 -0.22
C ASP A 156 8.41 -22.90 1.13
N VAL A 157 7.52 -22.81 2.09
CA VAL A 157 7.79 -22.35 3.45
C VAL A 157 7.22 -23.34 4.46
N GLY A 158 7.73 -23.32 5.67
CA GLY A 158 7.18 -24.16 6.75
C GLY A 158 5.71 -23.84 7.02
N LEU A 159 4.91 -24.84 7.38
CA LEU A 159 3.46 -24.72 7.62
C LEU A 159 3.08 -23.59 8.59
N ARG A 160 3.93 -23.31 9.58
CA ARG A 160 3.72 -22.24 10.56
C ARG A 160 4.31 -20.89 10.15
N ASN A 161 4.97 -20.82 8.98
CA ASN A 161 5.58 -19.59 8.49
C ASN A 161 4.58 -18.88 7.59
N THR A 162 3.78 -18.02 8.18
CA THR A 162 2.79 -17.19 7.50
C THR A 162 3.16 -15.72 7.58
N GLY A 163 2.49 -14.87 6.83
CA GLY A 163 2.66 -13.42 6.90
C GLY A 163 2.65 -12.74 5.55
N THR A 164 2.72 -11.41 5.60
CA THR A 164 2.79 -10.56 4.42
C THR A 164 4.06 -9.72 4.45
N THR A 165 4.65 -9.51 3.29
CA THR A 165 5.73 -8.55 3.10
C THR A 165 5.38 -7.66 1.93
N ILE A 166 5.31 -6.35 2.15
CA ILE A 166 5.15 -5.35 1.09
C ILE A 166 6.46 -4.59 0.99
N LYS A 167 7.06 -4.62 -0.21
CA LYS A 167 8.26 -3.89 -0.55
C LYS A 167 7.92 -2.90 -1.66
N PHE A 168 8.16 -1.61 -1.43
CA PHE A 168 7.80 -0.58 -2.38
C PHE A 168 8.83 0.54 -2.41
N LYS A 169 8.83 1.30 -3.49
CA LYS A 169 9.59 2.52 -3.67
C LYS A 169 8.61 3.63 -4.02
N PRO A 170 8.44 4.65 -3.16
CA PRO A 170 7.60 5.80 -3.47
C PRO A 170 8.01 6.44 -4.80
N ASN A 171 7.03 6.87 -5.58
CA ASN A 171 7.32 7.56 -6.83
C ASN A 171 7.52 9.05 -6.55
N GLU A 172 8.73 9.54 -6.77
CA GLU A 172 9.15 10.92 -6.55
C GLU A 172 8.26 11.97 -7.25
N ARG A 173 7.55 11.56 -8.29
CA ARG A 173 6.59 12.42 -9.00
C ARG A 173 5.46 12.94 -8.12
N TYR A 174 5.08 12.21 -7.08
CA TYR A 174 3.93 12.52 -6.23
C TYR A 174 4.29 13.19 -4.92
N PHE A 175 5.56 13.12 -4.51
CA PHE A 175 6.01 13.62 -3.23
C PHE A 175 7.02 14.74 -3.43
N CYS A 176 6.91 15.80 -2.62
CA CYS A 176 7.94 16.81 -2.54
C CYS A 176 9.19 16.15 -1.94
N LEU A 177 10.21 15.97 -2.77
CA LEU A 177 11.47 15.41 -2.33
C LEU A 177 12.17 16.37 -1.36
N LEU A 178 11.91 16.17 -0.10
CA LEU A 178 12.77 16.68 0.96
C LEU A 178 13.64 15.54 1.53
N TYR A 179 14.20 14.70 0.66
CA TYR A 179 15.48 14.04 0.96
C TYR A 179 16.64 15.02 0.71
N THR A 180 16.49 16.24 1.14
CA THR A 180 17.67 17.07 1.39
C THR A 180 18.30 16.50 2.64
N SER A 181 19.55 16.06 2.55
CA SER A 181 20.41 15.98 3.73
C SER A 181 20.09 17.19 4.60
N PRO A 182 19.79 17.01 5.90
CA PRO A 182 19.48 18.14 6.74
C PRO A 182 20.61 19.17 6.55
N SER A 183 20.24 20.39 6.18
CA SER A 183 21.18 21.48 6.02
C SER A 183 22.01 21.55 7.30
N PRO A 184 23.30 21.87 7.25
CA PRO A 184 24.10 22.11 8.47
C PRO A 184 23.45 23.12 9.42
N ARG A 185 22.51 23.92 8.93
CA ARG A 185 21.70 24.87 9.71
C ARG A 185 20.57 24.15 10.48
N ASP A 186 20.02 23.05 9.97
CA ASP A 186 18.95 22.26 10.60
C ASP A 186 19.50 21.35 11.70
N GLN A 187 20.82 21.08 11.69
CA GLN A 187 21.48 20.30 12.73
C GLN A 187 21.65 21.06 14.06
N ARG A 188 21.38 22.35 14.10
CA ARG A 188 21.49 23.20 15.33
C ARG A 188 20.18 23.27 16.12
N GLY A 189 19.10 22.73 15.63
CA GLY A 189 17.83 22.67 16.30
C GLY A 189 17.38 21.22 16.43
N SER A 190 17.84 20.50 17.44
CA SER A 190 17.36 19.16 17.74
C SER A 190 15.90 19.18 18.16
N ARG A 191 15.01 19.20 17.22
CA ARG A 191 13.67 18.62 17.34
C ARG A 191 13.33 18.11 15.97
N ILE A 192 13.30 16.78 15.85
CA ILE A 192 12.59 16.10 14.81
C ILE A 192 11.20 16.73 14.82
N ALA A 193 10.91 17.57 13.83
CA ALA A 193 9.53 17.89 13.53
C ALA A 193 8.94 16.54 13.10
N ALA A 194 8.27 15.87 14.02
CA ALA A 194 7.37 14.80 13.68
C ALA A 194 6.44 15.42 12.62
N CYS A 195 6.39 14.80 11.42
CA CYS A 195 5.26 14.98 10.54
C CYS A 195 4.06 14.47 11.34
N GLY A 196 3.37 15.37 12.05
CA GLY A 196 2.13 15.15 12.75
C GLY A 196 0.97 15.39 11.80
#